data_e5d621495f99628c369077d9f4158acd
#
_entry.id   e5d621495f99628c369077d9f4158acd
#
_cell.length_a   1.000
_cell.length_b   1.000
_cell.length_c   1.000
_cell.angle_alpha   90.00
_cell.angle_beta   90.00
_cell.angle_gamma   90.00
#
_symmetry.space_group_name_H-M   'P 1'
#
loop_
_entity.id
_entity.type
_entity.pdbx_description
1 polymer ?
#
loop_
_entity_poly.entity_id
_entity_poly.type
_entity_poly.pdbx_seq_one_letter_code
_entity_poly.pdbx_strand_id
1 'polypeptide(L)'
;AFPFIKLGYRLFAIEAADTPSILCFAGIRFMLGSVLVLGGSLLLEGRLPTLPRGRVLGECCCLGLWQTTLQYAFYYMAVARLTGAFGGILNSTQSFLGVIFAHFLYGKADRMTPAKTLGCIVGFAGVLIGTLGNHGGGSGFGIFAMLLATVVFTLSGPWNKSVTRKADSFAVCFLNLFVGGAALF
;
A
#
# COMPACT_ATOMS: atom_id res chain seq x y z
N ALA A 1 2.83 -7.92 8.67
CA ALA A 1 3.60 -6.67 8.47
C ALA A 1 3.50 -5.73 9.68
N PHE A 2 2.30 -5.45 10.25
CA PHE A 2 2.12 -4.50 11.37
C PHE A 2 3.02 -4.73 12.59
N PRO A 3 3.16 -5.97 13.14
CA PRO A 3 4.01 -6.19 14.29
C PRO A 3 5.48 -5.83 14.03
N PHE A 4 5.99 -6.13 12.84
CA PHE A 4 7.38 -5.83 12.48
C PHE A 4 7.65 -4.34 12.31
N ILE A 5 6.68 -3.57 11.80
CA ILE A 5 6.80 -2.10 11.73
C ILE A 5 6.86 -1.51 13.13
N LYS A 6 5.98 -1.97 14.02
CA LYS A 6 5.98 -1.51 15.42
C LYS A 6 7.22 -1.93 16.20
N LEU A 7 7.77 -3.11 15.91
CA LEU A 7 9.04 -3.54 16.46
C LEU A 7 10.17 -2.61 15.97
N GLY A 8 10.18 -2.25 14.67
CA GLY A 8 11.12 -1.28 14.13
C GLY A 8 11.03 0.07 14.82
N TYR A 9 9.82 0.61 15.05
CA TYR A 9 9.65 1.87 15.78
C TYR A 9 10.20 1.81 17.20
N ARG A 10 10.05 0.68 17.89
CA ARG A 10 10.62 0.48 19.24
C ARG A 10 12.14 0.40 19.22
N LEU A 11 12.71 -0.32 18.25
CA LEU A 11 14.17 -0.50 18.12
C LEU A 11 14.89 0.81 17.78
N PHE A 12 14.28 1.66 16.96
CA PHE A 12 14.83 2.94 16.55
C PHE A 12 14.34 4.12 17.40
N ALA A 13 13.59 3.84 18.49
CA ALA A 13 13.03 4.84 19.40
C ALA A 13 12.23 5.95 18.66
N ILE A 14 11.47 5.56 17.63
CA ILE A 14 10.67 6.50 16.80
C ILE A 14 9.34 6.74 17.52
N GLU A 15 9.06 8.00 17.86
CA GLU A 15 7.80 8.39 18.48
C GLU A 15 6.69 8.56 17.43
N ALA A 16 5.44 8.29 17.82
CA ALA A 16 4.27 8.42 16.94
C ALA A 16 4.01 9.86 16.46
N ALA A 17 4.58 10.85 17.13
CA ALA A 17 4.49 12.26 16.76
C ALA A 17 5.57 12.68 15.76
N ASP A 18 6.68 11.94 15.68
CA ASP A 18 7.83 12.25 14.81
C ASP A 18 7.60 11.73 13.38
N THR A 19 6.80 12.50 12.63
CA THR A 19 6.47 12.17 11.24
C THR A 19 7.70 12.06 10.33
N PRO A 20 8.72 12.96 10.38
CA PRO A 20 9.92 12.82 9.57
C PRO A 20 10.66 11.49 9.77
N SER A 21 10.91 11.10 11.02
CA SER A 21 11.59 9.83 11.32
C SER A 21 10.78 8.60 10.87
N ILE A 22 9.46 8.67 10.96
CA ILE A 22 8.56 7.64 10.44
C ILE A 22 8.70 7.48 8.93
N LEU A 23 8.72 8.59 8.19
CA LEU A 23 8.82 8.59 6.72
C LEU A 23 10.22 8.15 6.26
N CYS A 24 11.27 8.64 6.92
CA CYS A 24 12.65 8.22 6.66
C CYS A 24 12.82 6.70 6.88
N PHE A 25 12.31 6.16 7.97
CA PHE A 25 12.31 4.71 8.23
C PHE A 25 11.59 3.93 7.11
N ALA A 26 10.44 4.43 6.65
CA ALA A 26 9.72 3.84 5.52
C ALA A 26 10.54 3.90 4.23
N GLY A 27 11.16 5.04 3.92
CA GLY A 27 12.00 5.24 2.75
C GLY A 27 13.17 4.27 2.67
N ILE A 28 13.96 4.16 3.76
CA ILE A 28 15.08 3.21 3.85
C ILE A 28 14.59 1.78 3.59
N ARG A 29 13.48 1.39 4.21
CA ARG A 29 12.91 0.06 4.07
C ARG A 29 12.49 -0.25 2.63
N PHE A 30 11.89 0.72 1.93
CA PHE A 30 11.52 0.55 0.52
C PHE A 30 12.73 0.52 -0.41
N MET A 31 13.75 1.32 -0.15
CA MET A 31 14.99 1.26 -0.91
C MET A 31 15.69 -0.10 -0.75
N LEU A 32 15.78 -0.63 0.48
CA LEU A 32 16.28 -1.99 0.71
C LEU A 32 15.41 -3.03 0.01
N GLY A 33 14.08 -2.87 0.04
CA GLY A 33 13.15 -3.73 -0.68
C GLY A 33 13.37 -3.71 -2.18
N SER A 34 13.70 -2.56 -2.78
CA SER A 34 14.00 -2.45 -4.21
C SER A 34 15.25 -3.25 -4.60
N VAL A 35 16.28 -3.24 -3.77
CA VAL A 35 17.50 -4.07 -3.97
C VAL A 35 17.16 -5.56 -3.90
N LEU A 36 16.30 -5.96 -2.97
CA LEU A 36 15.83 -7.35 -2.87
C LEU A 36 15.02 -7.79 -4.09
N VAL A 37 14.25 -6.89 -4.69
CA VAL A 37 13.53 -7.18 -5.96
C VAL A 37 14.49 -7.42 -7.10
N LEU A 38 15.59 -6.65 -7.21
CA LEU A 38 16.65 -6.92 -8.20
C LEU A 38 17.33 -8.26 -7.95
N GLY A 39 17.68 -8.56 -6.70
CA GLY A 39 18.23 -9.87 -6.33
C GLY A 39 17.29 -11.02 -6.65
N GLY A 40 15.99 -10.86 -6.38
CA GLY A 40 14.95 -11.83 -6.71
C GLY A 40 14.82 -12.07 -8.21
N SER A 41 14.89 -11.02 -9.03
CA SER A 41 14.87 -11.14 -10.48
C SER A 41 16.07 -11.94 -11.00
N LEU A 42 17.27 -11.69 -10.47
CA LEU A 42 18.48 -12.46 -10.83
C LEU A 42 18.35 -13.93 -10.44
N LEU A 43 17.79 -14.24 -9.27
CA LEU A 43 17.66 -15.62 -8.80
C LEU A 43 16.56 -16.41 -9.53
N LEU A 44 15.43 -15.75 -9.87
CA LEU A 44 14.27 -16.42 -10.47
C LEU A 44 14.31 -16.45 -12.00
N GLU A 45 14.76 -15.36 -12.62
CA GLU A 45 14.78 -15.24 -14.09
C GLU A 45 16.20 -15.32 -14.69
N GLY A 46 17.26 -15.32 -13.86
CA GLY A 46 18.64 -15.35 -14.32
C GLY A 46 19.08 -14.07 -15.05
N ARG A 47 18.25 -13.01 -15.02
CA ARG A 47 18.51 -11.73 -15.71
C ARG A 47 18.09 -10.54 -14.88
N LEU A 48 18.70 -9.39 -15.14
CA LEU A 48 18.23 -8.12 -14.60
C LEU A 48 16.93 -7.69 -15.30
N PRO A 49 15.99 -7.08 -14.57
CA PRO A 49 14.74 -6.61 -15.16
C PRO A 49 15.03 -5.52 -16.21
N THR A 50 14.34 -5.60 -17.33
CA THR A 50 14.48 -4.62 -18.41
C THR A 50 13.77 -3.34 -18.04
N LEU A 51 14.53 -2.27 -17.75
CA LEU A 51 13.97 -0.97 -17.41
C LEU A 51 13.19 -0.38 -18.60
N PRO A 52 11.94 0.01 -18.41
CA PRO A 52 11.15 0.65 -19.45
C PRO A 52 11.78 2.00 -19.84
N ARG A 53 11.56 2.44 -21.08
CA ARG A 53 12.11 3.70 -21.60
C ARG A 53 11.00 4.68 -21.98
N GLY A 54 11.34 5.94 -22.04
CA GLY A 54 10.45 7.00 -22.50
C GLY A 54 9.20 7.16 -21.60
N ARG A 55 8.02 7.21 -22.22
CA ARG A 55 6.75 7.47 -21.54
C ARG A 55 6.40 6.43 -20.47
N VAL A 56 6.74 5.15 -20.71
CA VAL A 56 6.43 4.08 -19.76
C VAL A 56 7.25 4.23 -18.48
N LEU A 57 8.50 4.67 -18.58
CA LEU A 57 9.31 4.99 -17.40
C LEU A 57 8.66 6.12 -16.57
N GLY A 58 8.17 7.18 -17.22
CA GLY A 58 7.43 8.25 -16.54
C GLY A 58 6.16 7.74 -15.84
N GLU A 59 5.39 6.87 -16.51
CA GLU A 59 4.21 6.24 -15.90
C GLU A 59 4.58 5.39 -14.66
N CYS A 60 5.71 4.67 -14.69
CA CYS A 60 6.21 3.90 -13.54
C CYS A 60 6.64 4.82 -12.37
N CYS A 61 7.36 5.90 -12.66
CA CYS A 61 7.80 6.86 -11.64
C CYS A 61 6.60 7.56 -10.98
N CYS A 62 5.65 8.04 -11.77
CA CYS A 62 4.42 8.63 -11.25
C CYS A 62 3.60 7.64 -10.41
N LEU A 63 3.53 6.38 -10.85
CA LEU A 63 2.87 5.33 -10.10
C LEU A 63 3.59 5.07 -8.77
N GLY A 64 4.93 5.06 -8.75
CA GLY A 64 5.73 4.92 -7.54
C GLY A 64 5.47 6.06 -6.54
N LEU A 65 5.43 7.31 -7.01
CA LEU A 65 5.08 8.46 -6.16
C LEU A 65 3.66 8.36 -5.61
N TRP A 66 2.71 7.96 -6.42
CA TRP A 66 1.32 7.81 -5.98
C TRP A 66 1.14 6.64 -5.03
N GLN A 67 1.55 5.45 -5.44
CA GLN A 67 1.28 4.21 -4.74
C GLN A 67 2.24 3.97 -3.55
N THR A 68 3.51 4.38 -3.67
CA THR A 68 4.48 4.17 -2.58
C THR A 68 4.62 5.41 -1.72
N THR A 69 4.87 6.60 -2.28
CA THR A 69 5.09 7.79 -1.45
C THR A 69 3.79 8.22 -0.77
N LEU A 70 2.77 8.56 -1.55
CA LEU A 70 1.54 9.16 -1.00
C LEU A 70 0.77 8.17 -0.12
N GLN A 71 0.56 6.95 -0.60
CA GLN A 71 -0.17 5.92 0.14
C GLN A 71 0.55 5.54 1.43
N TYR A 72 1.86 5.25 1.36
CA TYR A 72 2.59 4.80 2.53
C TYR A 72 2.89 5.91 3.52
N ALA A 73 2.97 7.17 3.10
CA ALA A 73 3.03 8.29 4.02
C ALA A 73 1.83 8.26 4.98
N PHE A 74 0.61 8.19 4.46
CA PHE A 74 -0.59 8.06 5.29
C PHE A 74 -0.64 6.75 6.08
N TYR A 75 -0.25 5.64 5.46
CA TYR A 75 -0.24 4.33 6.08
C TYR A 75 0.69 4.27 7.30
N TYR A 76 1.93 4.74 7.19
CA TYR A 76 2.88 4.71 8.30
C TYR A 76 2.51 5.68 9.42
N MET A 77 1.99 6.86 9.09
CA MET A 77 1.43 7.79 10.08
C MET A 77 0.24 7.17 10.84
N ALA A 78 -0.58 6.39 10.16
CA ALA A 78 -1.69 5.66 10.76
C ALA A 78 -1.19 4.54 11.68
N VAL A 79 -0.26 3.70 11.21
CA VAL A 79 0.30 2.57 11.97
C VAL A 79 0.97 3.04 13.25
N ALA A 80 1.62 4.21 13.24
CA ALA A 80 2.24 4.79 14.43
C ALA A 80 1.20 5.11 15.53
N ARG A 81 -0.01 5.48 15.15
CA ARG A 81 -1.08 5.98 16.03
C ARG A 81 -2.18 4.97 16.34
N LEU A 82 -2.21 3.83 15.64
CA LEU A 82 -3.20 2.76 15.82
C LEU A 82 -2.58 1.55 16.50
N THR A 83 -3.40 0.74 17.16
CA THR A 83 -2.95 -0.60 17.59
C THR A 83 -2.76 -1.50 16.36
N GLY A 84 -1.85 -2.48 16.46
CA GLY A 84 -1.55 -3.36 15.32
C GLY A 84 -2.76 -4.15 14.82
N ALA A 85 -3.60 -4.63 15.74
CA ALA A 85 -4.82 -5.36 15.42
C ALA A 85 -5.85 -4.44 14.74
N PHE A 86 -6.09 -3.27 15.29
CA PHE A 86 -7.06 -2.30 14.77
C PHE A 86 -6.65 -1.75 13.41
N GLY A 87 -5.36 -1.43 13.23
CA GLY A 87 -4.82 -1.03 11.93
C GLY A 87 -4.99 -2.13 10.88
N GLY A 88 -4.81 -3.42 11.26
CA GLY A 88 -5.05 -4.56 10.37
C GLY A 88 -6.51 -4.68 9.93
N ILE A 89 -7.45 -4.51 10.86
CA ILE A 89 -8.88 -4.51 10.56
C ILE A 89 -9.24 -3.38 9.59
N LEU A 90 -8.80 -2.15 9.86
CA LEU A 90 -9.04 -1.02 8.97
C LEU A 90 -8.40 -1.21 7.59
N ASN A 91 -7.18 -1.74 7.53
CA ASN A 91 -6.51 -2.00 6.26
C ASN A 91 -7.24 -3.05 5.41
N SER A 92 -7.97 -4.00 6.01
CA SER A 92 -8.76 -4.99 5.27
C SER A 92 -9.91 -4.36 4.45
N THR A 93 -10.34 -3.14 4.79
CA THR A 93 -11.30 -2.33 4.02
C THR A 93 -10.83 -2.10 2.58
N GLN A 94 -9.52 -2.11 2.33
CA GLN A 94 -8.92 -2.03 1.01
C GLN A 94 -9.46 -3.07 0.03
N SER A 95 -9.70 -4.30 0.48
CA SER A 95 -10.22 -5.39 -0.35
C SER A 95 -11.65 -5.09 -0.84
N PHE A 96 -12.48 -4.53 0.02
CA PHE A 96 -13.87 -4.17 -0.33
C PHE A 96 -13.92 -2.97 -1.25
N LEU A 97 -13.13 -1.93 -0.95
CA LEU A 97 -12.98 -0.77 -1.84
C LEU A 97 -12.48 -1.21 -3.21
N GLY A 98 -11.54 -2.17 -3.28
CA GLY A 98 -11.03 -2.73 -4.53
C GLY A 98 -12.13 -3.32 -5.41
N VAL A 99 -13.06 -4.08 -4.83
CA VAL A 99 -14.20 -4.66 -5.55
C VAL A 99 -15.15 -3.57 -6.04
N ILE A 100 -15.47 -2.59 -5.18
CA ILE A 100 -16.36 -1.48 -5.50
C ILE A 100 -15.78 -0.63 -6.63
N PHE A 101 -14.51 -0.20 -6.51
CA PHE A 101 -13.85 0.60 -7.55
C PHE A 101 -13.65 -0.17 -8.85
N ALA A 102 -13.36 -1.48 -8.79
CA ALA A 102 -13.27 -2.31 -9.99
C ALA A 102 -14.59 -2.32 -10.76
N HIS A 103 -15.73 -2.39 -10.07
CA HIS A 103 -17.04 -2.30 -10.70
C HIS A 103 -17.26 -0.96 -11.43
N PHE A 104 -16.92 0.17 -10.77
CA PHE A 104 -17.09 1.49 -11.37
C PHE A 104 -16.12 1.74 -12.53
N LEU A 105 -14.86 1.28 -12.43
CA LEU A 105 -13.82 1.55 -13.41
C LEU A 105 -13.85 0.59 -14.61
N TYR A 106 -14.18 -0.68 -14.39
CA TYR A 106 -14.19 -1.70 -15.44
C TYR A 106 -15.60 -2.04 -15.95
N GLY A 107 -16.65 -1.57 -15.29
CA GLY A 107 -18.05 -1.67 -15.71
C GLY A 107 -18.44 -3.11 -16.09
N LYS A 108 -18.71 -3.32 -17.42
CA LYS A 108 -19.16 -4.62 -17.93
C LYS A 108 -18.12 -5.75 -17.82
N ALA A 109 -16.83 -5.42 -17.73
CA ALA A 109 -15.75 -6.41 -17.69
C ALA A 109 -15.58 -7.05 -16.28
N ASP A 110 -15.98 -6.34 -15.21
CA ASP A 110 -15.93 -6.86 -13.83
C ASP A 110 -17.20 -6.48 -13.06
N ARG A 111 -18.31 -7.13 -13.47
CA ARG A 111 -19.62 -6.86 -12.86
C ARG A 111 -19.66 -7.35 -11.40
N MET A 112 -20.37 -6.59 -10.58
CA MET A 112 -20.76 -7.03 -9.23
C MET A 112 -21.64 -8.27 -9.37
N THR A 113 -21.16 -9.40 -8.86
CA THR A 113 -21.98 -10.61 -8.72
C THR A 113 -22.61 -10.63 -7.32
N PRO A 114 -23.75 -11.31 -7.11
CA PRO A 114 -24.35 -11.44 -5.77
C PRO A 114 -23.37 -11.96 -4.72
N ALA A 115 -22.50 -12.88 -5.10
CA ALA A 115 -21.47 -13.42 -4.21
C ALA A 115 -20.43 -12.35 -3.80
N LYS A 116 -19.96 -11.50 -4.73
CA LYS A 116 -19.06 -10.37 -4.42
C LYS A 116 -19.73 -9.36 -3.50
N THR A 117 -21.00 -9.04 -3.75
CA THR A 117 -21.78 -8.11 -2.93
C THR A 117 -21.96 -8.64 -1.51
N LEU A 118 -22.33 -9.92 -1.37
CA LEU A 118 -22.49 -10.56 -0.06
C LEU A 118 -21.15 -10.58 0.70
N GLY A 119 -20.06 -10.96 0.03
CA GLY A 119 -18.71 -10.92 0.61
C GLY A 119 -18.31 -9.52 1.11
N CYS A 120 -18.60 -8.48 0.35
CA CYS A 120 -18.36 -7.09 0.76
C CYS A 120 -19.19 -6.71 1.99
N ILE A 121 -20.49 -7.06 2.03
CA ILE A 121 -21.37 -6.75 3.16
C ILE A 121 -20.89 -7.44 4.43
N VAL A 122 -20.64 -8.76 4.36
CA VAL A 122 -20.15 -9.55 5.51
C VAL A 122 -18.79 -9.03 6.00
N GLY A 123 -17.87 -8.77 5.08
CA GLY A 123 -16.56 -8.25 5.42
C GLY A 123 -16.61 -6.85 6.02
N PHE A 124 -17.44 -5.95 5.49
CA PHE A 124 -17.62 -4.61 6.03
C PHE A 124 -18.30 -4.65 7.42
N ALA A 125 -19.28 -5.53 7.61
CA ALA A 125 -19.87 -5.76 8.93
C ALA A 125 -18.81 -6.26 9.94
N GLY A 126 -17.93 -7.17 9.54
CA GLY A 126 -16.80 -7.61 10.36
C GLY A 126 -15.85 -6.47 10.76
N VAL A 127 -15.53 -5.57 9.82
CA VAL A 127 -14.73 -4.37 10.13
C VAL A 127 -15.47 -3.46 11.11
N LEU A 128 -16.76 -3.21 10.93
CA LEU A 128 -17.56 -2.40 11.84
C LEU A 128 -17.60 -2.99 13.26
N ILE A 129 -17.88 -4.28 13.39
CA ILE A 129 -17.91 -4.96 14.69
C ILE A 129 -16.52 -4.88 15.36
N GLY A 130 -15.46 -5.14 14.60
CA GLY A 130 -14.09 -5.04 15.11
C GLY A 130 -13.69 -3.62 15.52
N THR A 131 -14.21 -2.58 14.84
CA THR A 131 -13.96 -1.18 15.23
C THR A 131 -14.77 -0.75 16.42
N LEU A 132 -16.03 -1.14 16.52
CA LEU A 132 -16.91 -0.80 17.64
C LEU A 132 -16.51 -1.50 18.94
N GLY A 133 -16.01 -2.74 18.86
CA GLY A 133 -15.55 -3.51 20.02
C GLY A 133 -14.21 -3.03 20.59
N ASN A 134 -13.49 -2.16 19.92
CA ASN A 134 -12.12 -1.78 20.30
C ASN A 134 -12.06 -0.30 20.76
N HIS A 135 -12.64 -0.02 21.95
CA HIS A 135 -12.72 1.32 22.53
C HIS A 135 -11.35 2.01 22.85
N GLY A 136 -10.23 1.35 22.57
CA GLY A 136 -8.85 1.86 22.78
C GLY A 136 -7.99 1.82 21.52
N GLY A 137 -8.57 1.70 20.33
CA GLY A 137 -7.86 1.35 19.09
C GLY A 137 -6.91 2.40 18.52
N GLY A 138 -6.97 3.67 18.94
CA GLY A 138 -6.08 4.72 18.45
C GLY A 138 -6.77 6.08 18.23
N SER A 139 -6.00 7.05 17.73
CA SER A 139 -6.50 8.41 17.47
C SER A 139 -7.39 8.47 16.24
N GLY A 140 -8.37 9.39 16.24
CA GLY A 140 -9.23 9.64 15.08
C GLY A 140 -8.43 10.01 13.81
N PHE A 141 -7.32 10.73 13.98
CA PHE A 141 -6.40 11.01 12.87
C PHE A 141 -5.79 9.73 12.28
N GLY A 142 -5.42 8.75 13.11
CA GLY A 142 -4.89 7.47 12.65
C GLY A 142 -5.91 6.69 11.82
N ILE A 143 -7.19 6.70 12.24
CA ILE A 143 -8.29 6.08 11.49
C ILE A 143 -8.47 6.76 10.13
N PHE A 144 -8.54 8.09 10.11
CA PHE A 144 -8.68 8.87 8.88
C PHE A 144 -7.51 8.63 7.92
N ALA A 145 -6.27 8.67 8.42
CA ALA A 145 -5.07 8.44 7.62
C ALA A 145 -5.05 7.02 7.02
N MET A 146 -5.48 5.99 7.79
CA MET A 146 -5.55 4.62 7.29
C MET A 146 -6.61 4.47 6.18
N LEU A 147 -7.79 5.05 6.36
CA LEU A 147 -8.82 5.03 5.33
C LEU A 147 -8.38 5.76 4.06
N LEU A 148 -7.71 6.90 4.21
CA LEU A 148 -7.16 7.63 3.06
C LEU A 148 -6.08 6.81 2.33
N ALA A 149 -5.18 6.17 3.06
CA ALA A 149 -4.19 5.27 2.48
C ALA A 149 -4.84 4.13 1.68
N THR A 150 -5.92 3.51 2.21
CA THR A 150 -6.63 2.44 1.50
C THR A 150 -7.32 2.93 0.22
N VAL A 151 -7.89 4.12 0.22
CA VAL A 151 -8.49 4.74 -0.98
C VAL A 151 -7.41 5.03 -2.03
N VAL A 152 -6.31 5.67 -1.65
CA VAL A 152 -5.18 5.99 -2.56
C VAL A 152 -4.63 4.72 -3.20
N PHE A 153 -4.43 3.65 -2.42
CA PHE A 153 -3.98 2.37 -2.92
C PHE A 153 -4.97 1.76 -3.92
N THR A 154 -6.24 1.75 -3.58
CA THR A 154 -7.27 1.14 -4.42
C THR A 154 -7.39 1.84 -5.77
N LEU A 155 -7.29 3.17 -5.79
CA LEU A 155 -7.29 3.97 -7.02
C LEU A 155 -6.06 3.70 -7.90
N SER A 156 -4.92 3.34 -7.33
CA SER A 156 -3.70 3.00 -8.08
C SER A 156 -3.78 1.63 -8.77
N GLY A 157 -4.64 0.72 -8.33
CA GLY A 157 -4.73 -0.65 -8.81
C GLY A 157 -4.92 -0.79 -10.33
N PRO A 158 -5.92 -0.12 -10.95
CA PRO A 158 -6.11 -0.12 -12.40
C PRO A 158 -4.92 0.43 -13.17
N TRP A 159 -4.31 1.48 -12.66
CA TRP A 159 -3.13 2.09 -13.26
C TRP A 159 -1.91 1.15 -13.18
N ASN A 160 -1.67 0.55 -12.03
CA ASN A 160 -0.62 -0.45 -11.84
C ASN A 160 -0.79 -1.62 -12.84
N LYS A 161 -2.00 -2.16 -12.97
CA LYS A 161 -2.31 -3.22 -13.94
C LYS A 161 -2.03 -2.79 -15.39
N SER A 162 -2.32 -1.55 -15.76
CA SER A 162 -2.03 -1.01 -17.09
C SER A 162 -0.53 -0.90 -17.35
N VAL A 163 0.23 -0.40 -16.39
CA VAL A 163 1.69 -0.22 -16.50
C VAL A 163 2.40 -1.56 -16.54
N THR A 164 2.02 -2.52 -15.67
CA THR A 164 2.61 -3.86 -15.62
C THR A 164 2.38 -4.68 -16.91
N ARG A 165 1.35 -4.35 -17.68
CA ARG A 165 1.15 -4.97 -19.02
C ARG A 165 2.10 -4.43 -20.10
N LYS A 166 2.69 -3.24 -19.89
CA LYS A 166 3.56 -2.56 -20.85
C LYS A 166 5.05 -2.76 -20.54
N ALA A 167 5.38 -3.21 -19.35
CA ALA A 167 6.75 -3.34 -18.87
C ALA A 167 6.91 -4.61 -18.03
N ASP A 168 8.16 -5.01 -17.82
CA ASP A 168 8.53 -6.13 -16.97
C ASP A 168 8.05 -5.88 -15.53
N SER A 169 7.35 -6.86 -14.94
CA SER A 169 6.78 -6.77 -13.60
C SER A 169 7.84 -6.48 -12.53
N PHE A 170 9.04 -7.08 -12.65
CA PHE A 170 10.15 -6.80 -11.73
C PHE A 170 10.66 -5.37 -11.87
N ALA A 171 10.75 -4.85 -13.11
CA ALA A 171 11.15 -3.47 -13.35
C ALA A 171 10.13 -2.46 -12.76
N VAL A 172 8.83 -2.71 -12.94
CA VAL A 172 7.77 -1.86 -12.37
C VAL A 172 7.83 -1.88 -10.84
N CYS A 173 7.97 -3.07 -10.23
CA CYS A 173 8.07 -3.21 -8.78
C CYS A 173 9.33 -2.51 -8.23
N PHE A 174 10.48 -2.70 -8.87
CA PHE A 174 11.73 -2.03 -8.53
C PHE A 174 11.58 -0.50 -8.56
N LEU A 175 11.08 0.04 -9.68
CA LEU A 175 10.90 1.49 -9.85
C LEU A 175 9.90 2.06 -8.84
N ASN A 176 8.80 1.37 -8.58
CA ASN A 176 7.82 1.79 -7.57
C ASN A 176 8.46 1.90 -6.18
N LEU A 177 9.21 0.88 -5.76
CA LEU A 177 9.85 0.88 -4.45
C LEU A 177 11.01 1.86 -4.36
N PHE A 178 11.83 1.94 -5.41
CA PHE A 178 12.99 2.82 -5.44
C PHE A 178 12.61 4.30 -5.48
N VAL A 179 11.80 4.70 -6.47
CA VAL A 179 11.38 6.10 -6.63
C VAL A 179 10.48 6.51 -5.47
N GLY A 180 9.51 5.68 -5.11
CA GLY A 180 8.62 5.97 -4.00
C GLY A 180 9.31 5.99 -2.64
N GLY A 181 10.30 5.11 -2.43
CA GLY A 181 11.13 5.10 -1.22
C GLY A 181 12.05 6.31 -1.13
N ALA A 182 12.70 6.68 -2.25
CA ALA A 182 13.55 7.87 -2.31
C ALA A 182 12.78 9.19 -2.07
N ALA A 183 11.52 9.25 -2.47
CA ALA A 183 10.67 10.42 -2.24
C ALA A 183 10.10 10.52 -0.80
N LEU A 184 10.19 9.46 -0.01
CA LEU A 184 9.85 9.46 1.42
C LEU A 184 11.02 9.89 2.31
N PHE A 185 12.21 9.94 1.75
CA PHE A 185 13.45 10.29 2.44
C PHE A 185 13.62 11.80 2.52
#